data_11c316743ac84e275840b06ca3c2c294
#
_entry.id   11c316743ac84e275840b06ca3c2c294
#
_cell.length_a   1.000
_cell.length_b   1.000
_cell.length_c   1.000
_cell.angle_alpha   90.00
_cell.angle_beta   90.00
_cell.angle_gamma   90.00
#
_symmetry.space_group_name_H-M   'P 1'
#
loop_
_entity.id
_entity.type
_entity.pdbx_description
1 polymer ?
#
loop_
_entity_poly.entity_id
_entity_poly.type
_entity_poly.pdbx_seq_one_letter_code
_entity_poly.pdbx_strand_id
1 'polypeptide(L)'
;VFIDVENGSSGKQNGDGDGDDDIENNYSSHTIEELVATTLQYAMKIGTALGKGAIKDAVVSVPPYFSQTQRRALYDAADIAGLNVMALVSDVSCAALQWGIDKDFAKNETRNVIFYDVGSSHSSASLVEFGALSERRSKKTYGSFVVKSVEWNDEFGGEDLDVLLVNHFLD
;
A
#
# COMPACT_ATOMS: atom_id res chain seq x y z
N VAL A 1 -1.54 15.57 10.09
CA VAL A 1 -0.53 16.19 9.21
C VAL A 1 -1.26 16.70 8.00
N PHE A 2 -1.06 17.96 7.65
CA PHE A 2 -1.62 18.57 6.45
C PHE A 2 -0.48 18.79 5.46
N ILE A 3 -0.79 18.61 4.18
CA ILE A 3 0.13 18.88 3.08
C ILE A 3 -0.47 20.01 2.26
N ASP A 4 0.27 21.10 2.09
CA ASP A 4 -0.13 22.22 1.26
C ASP A 4 0.25 21.96 -0.19
N VAL A 5 -0.73 22.06 -1.09
CA VAL A 5 -0.53 21.85 -2.52
C VAL A 5 -0.78 23.17 -3.25
N GLU A 6 0.19 23.60 -4.04
CA GLU A 6 0.08 24.80 -4.85
C GLU A 6 -0.89 24.58 -6.01
N ASN A 7 -2.00 25.30 -6.04
CA ASN A 7 -2.96 25.27 -7.14
C ASN A 7 -2.48 26.18 -8.28
N GLY A 8 -1.82 25.60 -9.28
CA GLY A 8 -1.45 26.32 -10.51
C GLY A 8 -2.68 26.71 -11.32
N SER A 9 -3.24 27.87 -11.09
CA SER A 9 -4.21 28.47 -12.00
C SER A 9 -3.50 29.29 -13.05
N SER A 10 -3.46 28.83 -14.31
CA SER A 10 -3.06 29.66 -15.46
C SER A 10 -4.15 30.65 -15.77
N GLY A 11 -4.12 31.82 -15.15
CA GLY A 11 -4.94 32.97 -15.47
C GLY A 11 -4.18 33.88 -16.44
N LYS A 12 -4.71 34.10 -17.64
CA LYS A 12 -4.28 35.19 -18.53
C LYS A 12 -4.60 36.53 -17.84
N GLN A 13 -3.58 37.30 -17.55
CA GLN A 13 -3.77 38.74 -17.22
C GLN A 13 -3.48 39.60 -18.41
N ASN A 14 -4.48 40.38 -18.81
CA ASN A 14 -4.32 41.67 -19.49
C ASN A 14 -4.75 42.75 -18.50
N GLY A 15 -3.88 43.71 -18.20
CA GLY A 15 -4.28 44.91 -17.46
C GLY A 15 -3.12 45.58 -16.73
N ASP A 16 -2.76 46.80 -17.19
CA ASP A 16 -1.82 47.71 -16.55
C ASP A 16 -2.34 48.16 -15.18
N GLY A 17 -1.49 48.11 -14.17
CA GLY A 17 -1.79 48.64 -12.82
C GLY A 17 -0.64 48.42 -11.86
N ASP A 18 0.06 49.52 -11.50
CA ASP A 18 0.97 49.60 -10.35
C ASP A 18 0.20 49.25 -9.07
N GLY A 19 0.61 48.19 -8.41
CA GLY A 19 0.11 47.81 -7.12
C GLY A 19 0.97 46.69 -6.57
N ASP A 20 1.42 46.77 -5.32
CA ASP A 20 2.06 45.72 -4.55
C ASP A 20 1.21 44.44 -4.69
N ASP A 21 1.61 43.58 -5.60
CA ASP A 21 0.99 42.28 -5.77
C ASP A 21 1.39 41.39 -4.58
N ASP A 22 0.56 41.46 -3.53
CA ASP A 22 0.46 40.36 -2.56
C ASP A 22 0.10 39.10 -3.38
N ILE A 23 1.10 38.29 -3.69
CA ILE A 23 0.89 36.97 -4.26
C ILE A 23 0.16 36.19 -3.15
N GLU A 24 -1.17 36.22 -3.17
CA GLU A 24 -1.97 35.28 -2.40
C GLU A 24 -1.58 33.87 -2.90
N ASN A 25 -0.63 33.27 -2.18
CA ASN A 25 -0.31 31.87 -2.35
C ASN A 25 -1.57 31.07 -2.01
N ASN A 26 -2.32 30.70 -3.04
CA ASN A 26 -3.56 29.94 -2.91
C ASN A 26 -3.22 28.46 -2.66
N TYR A 27 -2.67 28.20 -1.46
CA TYR A 27 -2.42 26.84 -0.99
C TYR A 27 -3.73 26.22 -0.51
N SER A 28 -4.08 25.07 -1.05
CA SER A 28 -5.12 24.23 -0.46
C SER A 28 -4.49 23.22 0.47
N SER A 29 -4.93 23.24 1.72
CA SER A 29 -4.49 22.26 2.74
C SER A 29 -5.32 20.98 2.59
N HIS A 30 -4.65 19.85 2.41
CA HIS A 30 -5.27 18.54 2.29
C HIS A 30 -4.82 17.61 3.42
N THR A 31 -5.71 16.76 3.87
CA THR A 31 -5.36 15.69 4.82
C THR A 31 -4.66 14.54 4.09
N ILE A 32 -3.96 13.70 4.85
CA ILE A 32 -3.32 12.49 4.30
C ILE A 32 -4.39 11.56 3.72
N GLU A 33 -5.54 11.45 4.37
CA GLU A 33 -6.66 10.63 3.92
C GLU A 33 -7.19 11.08 2.56
N GLU A 34 -7.29 12.39 2.30
CA GLU A 34 -7.70 12.94 1.01
C GLU A 34 -6.69 12.64 -0.10
N LEU A 35 -5.39 12.71 0.20
CA LEU A 35 -4.33 12.36 -0.76
C LEU A 35 -4.34 10.87 -1.10
N VAL A 36 -4.49 10.01 -0.09
CA VAL A 36 -4.63 8.57 -0.29
C VAL A 36 -5.91 8.26 -1.07
N ALA A 37 -7.02 8.95 -0.77
CA ALA A 37 -8.27 8.82 -1.51
C ALA A 37 -8.10 9.12 -3.00
N THR A 38 -7.33 10.16 -3.35
CA THR A 38 -7.01 10.49 -4.74
C THR A 38 -6.27 9.34 -5.44
N THR A 39 -5.32 8.71 -4.75
CA THR A 39 -4.58 7.55 -5.26
C THR A 39 -5.51 6.35 -5.48
N LEU A 40 -6.42 6.08 -4.54
CA LEU A 40 -7.42 5.02 -4.64
C LEU A 40 -8.37 5.26 -5.81
N GLN A 41 -8.85 6.50 -5.99
CA GLN A 41 -9.69 6.89 -7.14
C GLN A 41 -8.97 6.67 -8.47
N TYR A 42 -7.67 6.97 -8.53
CA TYR A 42 -6.88 6.71 -9.73
C TYR A 42 -6.76 5.21 -10.02
N ALA A 43 -6.51 4.39 -9.00
CA ALA A 43 -6.50 2.93 -9.13
C ALA A 43 -7.85 2.39 -9.62
N MET A 44 -8.98 2.91 -9.09
CA MET A 44 -10.32 2.56 -9.55
C MET A 44 -10.55 2.92 -11.02
N LYS A 45 -10.06 4.08 -11.46
CA LYS A 45 -10.13 4.50 -12.89
C LYS A 45 -9.38 3.54 -13.80
N ILE A 46 -8.14 3.17 -13.43
CA ILE A 46 -7.34 2.20 -14.18
C ILE A 46 -8.06 0.85 -14.24
N GLY A 47 -8.50 0.34 -13.10
CA GLY A 47 -9.20 -0.94 -13.03
C GLY A 47 -10.50 -0.96 -13.83
N THR A 48 -11.27 0.14 -13.82
CA THR A 48 -12.48 0.31 -14.63
C THR A 48 -12.18 0.32 -16.12
N ALA A 49 -11.06 0.95 -16.53
CA ALA A 49 -10.65 1.01 -17.93
C ALA A 49 -10.20 -0.37 -18.46
N LEU A 50 -9.57 -1.19 -17.61
CA LEU A 50 -9.12 -2.54 -17.95
C LEU A 50 -10.23 -3.60 -17.81
N GLY A 51 -11.21 -3.36 -16.93
CA GLY A 51 -12.33 -4.24 -16.65
C GLY A 51 -13.58 -3.91 -17.46
N LYS A 52 -14.63 -4.74 -17.27
CA LYS A 52 -15.93 -4.55 -17.95
C LYS A 52 -16.98 -3.81 -17.11
N GLY A 53 -16.58 -3.08 -16.09
CA GLY A 53 -17.53 -2.38 -15.21
C GLY A 53 -16.85 -1.51 -14.15
N ALA A 54 -17.65 -0.67 -13.48
CA ALA A 54 -17.16 0.18 -12.41
C ALA A 54 -16.73 -0.65 -11.20
N ILE A 55 -15.53 -0.37 -10.70
CA ILE A 55 -15.02 -0.96 -9.46
C ILE A 55 -15.63 -0.21 -8.30
N LYS A 56 -16.24 -0.96 -7.36
CA LYS A 56 -16.83 -0.43 -6.14
C LYS A 56 -16.31 -1.11 -4.89
N ASP A 57 -15.85 -2.35 -5.00
CA ASP A 57 -15.40 -3.18 -3.90
C ASP A 57 -13.93 -3.55 -4.09
N ALA A 58 -13.18 -3.54 -2.99
CA ALA A 58 -11.77 -3.94 -3.00
C ALA A 58 -11.36 -4.67 -1.72
N VAL A 59 -10.36 -5.50 -1.85
CA VAL A 59 -9.52 -5.97 -0.74
C VAL A 59 -8.22 -5.19 -0.81
N VAL A 60 -7.81 -4.59 0.30
CA VAL A 60 -6.61 -3.76 0.35
C VAL A 60 -5.56 -4.44 1.22
N SER A 61 -4.35 -4.57 0.70
CA SER A 61 -3.21 -5.05 1.48
C SER A 61 -2.64 -3.93 2.33
N VAL A 62 -2.24 -4.28 3.55
CA VAL A 62 -1.63 -3.35 4.50
C VAL A 62 -0.42 -4.00 5.16
N PRO A 63 0.60 -3.22 5.52
CA PRO A 63 1.71 -3.73 6.32
C PRO A 63 1.22 -4.32 7.65
N PRO A 64 1.82 -5.42 8.14
CA PRO A 64 1.40 -6.07 9.37
C PRO A 64 1.58 -5.18 10.60
N TYR A 65 2.53 -4.24 10.55
CA TYR A 65 2.83 -3.29 11.61
C TYR A 65 1.90 -2.06 11.64
N PHE A 66 0.97 -1.91 10.70
CA PHE A 66 -0.01 -0.83 10.75
C PHE A 66 -0.81 -0.86 12.05
N SER A 67 -0.78 0.26 12.77
CA SER A 67 -1.61 0.48 13.95
C SER A 67 -3.10 0.51 13.60
N GLN A 68 -3.95 0.40 14.60
CA GLN A 68 -5.40 0.51 14.41
C GLN A 68 -5.81 1.90 13.87
N THR A 69 -5.08 2.96 14.27
CA THR A 69 -5.32 4.32 13.76
C THR A 69 -5.02 4.41 12.27
N GLN A 70 -3.89 3.86 11.81
CA GLN A 70 -3.54 3.83 10.38
C GLN A 70 -4.52 3.00 9.55
N ARG A 71 -4.98 1.86 10.08
CA ARG A 71 -6.01 1.04 9.43
C ARG A 71 -7.33 1.80 9.29
N ARG A 72 -7.72 2.56 10.32
CA ARG A 72 -8.93 3.39 10.26
C ARG A 72 -8.80 4.53 9.26
N ALA A 73 -7.67 5.25 9.26
CA ALA A 73 -7.39 6.30 8.28
C ALA A 73 -7.48 5.78 6.83
N LEU A 74 -7.06 4.54 6.58
CA LEU A 74 -7.21 3.92 5.26
C LEU A 74 -8.68 3.64 4.90
N TYR A 75 -9.53 3.23 5.86
CA TYR A 75 -10.98 3.11 5.62
C TYR A 75 -11.60 4.48 5.33
N ASP A 76 -11.21 5.53 6.08
CA ASP A 76 -11.71 6.89 5.87
C ASP A 76 -11.30 7.42 4.48
N ALA A 77 -10.06 7.16 4.06
CA ALA A 77 -9.59 7.48 2.71
C ALA A 77 -10.37 6.71 1.61
N ALA A 78 -10.69 5.45 1.85
CA ALA A 78 -11.47 4.65 0.91
C ALA A 78 -12.92 5.16 0.81
N ASP A 79 -13.53 5.55 1.91
CA ASP A 79 -14.87 6.16 1.94
C ASP A 79 -14.90 7.48 1.16
N ILE A 80 -13.88 8.35 1.33
CA ILE A 80 -13.71 9.58 0.55
C ILE A 80 -13.57 9.25 -0.95
N ALA A 81 -12.86 8.18 -1.30
CA ALA A 81 -12.70 7.72 -2.67
C ALA A 81 -13.97 7.12 -3.28
N GLY A 82 -14.97 6.76 -2.46
CA GLY A 82 -16.16 6.01 -2.88
C GLY A 82 -15.88 4.52 -3.11
N LEU A 83 -14.88 3.96 -2.44
CA LEU A 83 -14.46 2.57 -2.53
C LEU A 83 -14.88 1.80 -1.28
N ASN A 84 -15.65 0.74 -1.44
CA ASN A 84 -16.01 -0.17 -0.36
C ASN A 84 -14.86 -1.16 -0.09
N VAL A 85 -14.22 -1.06 1.08
CA VAL A 85 -13.17 -1.99 1.50
C VAL A 85 -13.79 -3.21 2.17
N MET A 86 -13.81 -4.33 1.46
CA MET A 86 -14.34 -5.60 1.96
C MET A 86 -13.47 -6.20 3.07
N ALA A 87 -12.17 -6.05 2.97
CA ALA A 87 -11.22 -6.51 3.97
C ALA A 87 -9.88 -5.79 3.84
N LEU A 88 -9.19 -5.62 4.98
CA LEU A 88 -7.76 -5.33 5.04
C LEU A 88 -7.00 -6.64 5.30
N VAL A 89 -6.04 -6.96 4.46
CA VAL A 89 -5.24 -8.18 4.55
C VAL A 89 -3.77 -7.80 4.69
N SER A 90 -3.01 -8.53 5.51
CA SER A 90 -1.56 -8.31 5.59
C SER A 90 -0.89 -8.62 4.25
N ASP A 91 0.03 -7.76 3.81
CA ASP A 91 0.85 -7.94 2.61
C ASP A 91 1.63 -9.26 2.64
N VAL A 92 2.20 -9.62 3.80
CA VAL A 92 2.84 -10.93 4.01
C VAL A 92 1.88 -12.08 3.72
N SER A 93 0.62 -11.98 4.15
CA SER A 93 -0.39 -13.00 3.87
C SER A 93 -0.74 -13.06 2.38
N CYS A 94 -0.77 -11.92 1.70
CA CYS A 94 -0.97 -11.87 0.25
C CYS A 94 0.18 -12.53 -0.50
N ALA A 95 1.42 -12.22 -0.13
CA ALA A 95 2.62 -12.84 -0.71
C ALA A 95 2.66 -14.35 -0.46
N ALA A 96 2.35 -14.78 0.78
CA ALA A 96 2.28 -16.18 1.15
C ALA A 96 1.20 -16.93 0.34
N LEU A 97 0.02 -16.35 0.19
CA LEU A 97 -1.06 -16.92 -0.61
C LEU A 97 -0.63 -17.09 -2.06
N GLN A 98 -0.07 -16.03 -2.68
CA GLN A 98 0.40 -16.08 -4.06
C GLN A 98 1.50 -17.12 -4.28
N TRP A 99 2.44 -17.22 -3.32
CA TRP A 99 3.50 -18.23 -3.40
C TRP A 99 2.97 -19.66 -3.25
N GLY A 100 1.97 -19.85 -2.39
CA GLY A 100 1.45 -21.18 -2.03
C GLY A 100 0.33 -21.71 -2.92
N ILE A 101 -0.35 -20.85 -3.71
CA ILE A 101 -1.59 -21.19 -4.42
C ILE A 101 -1.42 -22.33 -5.44
N ASP A 102 -0.25 -22.40 -6.09
CA ASP A 102 0.06 -23.41 -7.11
C ASP A 102 0.94 -24.55 -6.56
N LYS A 103 1.04 -24.68 -5.23
CA LYS A 103 1.90 -25.68 -4.60
C LYS A 103 1.09 -26.72 -3.86
N ASP A 104 1.44 -27.98 -4.09
CA ASP A 104 0.91 -29.10 -3.33
C ASP A 104 1.78 -29.37 -2.11
N PHE A 105 1.13 -29.57 -0.98
CA PHE A 105 1.77 -29.95 0.28
C PHE A 105 1.28 -31.34 0.67
N ALA A 106 2.23 -32.27 0.88
CA ALA A 106 1.89 -33.60 1.36
C ALA A 106 1.37 -33.54 2.79
N LYS A 107 0.53 -34.49 3.16
CA LYS A 107 0.04 -34.63 4.53
C LYS A 107 1.22 -34.81 5.48
N ASN A 108 1.27 -33.98 6.52
CA ASN A 108 2.37 -33.89 7.51
C ASN A 108 3.68 -33.29 6.97
N GLU A 109 3.67 -32.70 5.77
CA GLU A 109 4.78 -31.88 5.32
C GLU A 109 4.61 -30.46 5.84
N THR A 110 5.69 -29.90 6.38
CA THR A 110 5.79 -28.46 6.71
C THR A 110 6.97 -27.88 5.99
N ARG A 111 6.79 -26.69 5.42
CA ARG A 111 7.84 -25.95 4.71
C ARG A 111 7.91 -24.53 5.24
N ASN A 112 9.07 -24.15 5.75
CA ASN A 112 9.32 -22.79 6.19
C ASN A 112 9.88 -21.96 5.02
N VAL A 113 9.31 -20.78 4.80
CA VAL A 113 9.71 -19.85 3.74
C VAL A 113 9.92 -18.49 4.36
N ILE A 114 11.02 -17.85 4.01
CA ILE A 114 11.28 -16.45 4.37
C ILE A 114 10.89 -15.59 3.17
N PHE A 115 10.01 -14.63 3.41
CA PHE A 115 9.74 -13.54 2.49
C PHE A 115 10.57 -12.34 2.92
N TYR A 116 11.38 -11.83 2.02
CA TYR A 116 12.19 -10.66 2.25
C TYR A 116 11.78 -9.59 1.24
N ASP A 117 11.32 -8.47 1.76
CA ASP A 117 10.82 -7.33 0.98
C ASP A 117 11.68 -6.12 1.26
N VAL A 118 12.19 -5.47 0.21
CA VAL A 118 12.95 -4.22 0.28
C VAL A 118 12.24 -3.22 -0.62
N GLY A 119 11.46 -2.36 0.01
CA GLY A 119 10.76 -1.27 -0.65
C GLY A 119 11.64 -0.03 -0.81
N SER A 120 11.03 1.06 -1.22
CA SER A 120 11.70 2.36 -1.37
C SER A 120 12.16 2.92 -0.02
N SER A 121 11.28 2.93 0.98
CA SER A 121 11.50 3.58 2.28
C SER A 121 11.56 2.63 3.47
N HIS A 122 11.33 1.35 3.27
CA HIS A 122 11.34 0.35 4.35
C HIS A 122 11.74 -1.01 3.84
N SER A 123 12.14 -1.87 4.75
CA SER A 123 12.39 -3.29 4.48
C SER A 123 11.71 -4.17 5.53
N SER A 124 11.33 -5.37 5.13
CA SER A 124 10.74 -6.35 6.04
C SER A 124 11.21 -7.77 5.73
N ALA A 125 11.20 -8.61 6.76
CA ALA A 125 11.43 -10.03 6.63
C ALA A 125 10.36 -10.79 7.41
N SER A 126 9.76 -11.80 6.80
CA SER A 126 8.73 -12.60 7.45
C SER A 126 8.97 -14.08 7.28
N LEU A 127 8.75 -14.83 8.34
CA LEU A 127 8.82 -16.30 8.35
C LEU A 127 7.41 -16.86 8.27
N VAL A 128 7.16 -17.65 7.23
CA VAL A 128 5.87 -18.30 6.99
C VAL A 128 6.06 -19.80 6.91
N GLU A 129 5.27 -20.53 7.70
CA GLU A 129 5.18 -21.97 7.65
C GLU A 129 4.01 -22.39 6.78
N PHE A 130 4.28 -23.19 5.77
CA PHE A 130 3.28 -23.80 4.88
C PHE A 130 3.09 -25.25 5.24
N GLY A 131 1.88 -25.75 5.06
CA GLY A 131 1.53 -27.13 5.32
C GLY A 131 0.19 -27.51 4.73
N ALA A 132 -0.28 -28.69 5.08
CA ALA A 132 -1.56 -29.19 4.64
C ALA A 132 -2.50 -29.43 5.83
N LEU A 133 -3.70 -28.87 5.76
CA LEU A 133 -4.80 -29.15 6.67
C LEU A 133 -5.71 -30.21 6.08
N SER A 134 -5.98 -31.26 6.86
CA SER A 134 -6.93 -32.29 6.49
C SER A 134 -8.25 -32.07 7.22
N GLU A 135 -9.32 -31.90 6.49
CA GLU A 135 -10.65 -31.79 7.09
C GLU A 135 -11.14 -33.18 7.53
N ARG A 136 -11.49 -33.32 8.82
CA ARG A 136 -11.92 -34.60 9.39
C ARG A 136 -13.15 -35.21 8.72
N ARG A 137 -14.09 -34.40 8.20
CA ARG A 137 -15.36 -34.86 7.61
C ARG A 137 -15.25 -35.21 6.13
N SER A 138 -14.51 -34.44 5.34
CA SER A 138 -14.51 -34.57 3.87
C SER A 138 -13.32 -35.35 3.33
N LYS A 139 -12.34 -35.72 4.15
CA LYS A 139 -11.03 -36.28 3.74
C LYS A 139 -10.27 -35.41 2.72
N LYS A 140 -10.72 -34.18 2.48
CA LYS A 140 -10.04 -33.25 1.60
C LYS A 140 -8.85 -32.64 2.34
N THR A 141 -7.78 -32.43 1.59
CA THR A 141 -6.57 -31.76 2.05
C THR A 141 -6.51 -30.39 1.39
N TYR A 142 -6.28 -29.36 2.18
CA TYR A 142 -6.15 -27.97 1.72
C TYR A 142 -4.76 -27.47 2.10
N GLY A 143 -4.12 -26.73 1.22
CA GLY A 143 -2.95 -25.97 1.57
C GLY A 143 -3.28 -24.96 2.68
N SER A 144 -2.37 -24.76 3.60
CA SER A 144 -2.48 -23.79 4.67
C SER A 144 -1.16 -23.12 4.92
N PHE A 145 -1.19 -21.90 5.43
CA PHE A 145 0.02 -21.23 5.91
C PHE A 145 -0.24 -20.49 7.21
N VAL A 146 0.84 -20.29 7.96
CA VAL A 146 0.85 -19.53 9.22
C VAL A 146 2.04 -18.59 9.19
N VAL A 147 1.78 -17.31 9.35
CA VAL A 147 2.84 -16.31 9.55
C VAL A 147 3.37 -16.45 10.97
N LYS A 148 4.62 -16.86 11.13
CA LYS A 148 5.26 -17.14 12.44
C LYS A 148 5.84 -15.89 13.06
N SER A 149 6.52 -15.07 12.26
CA SER A 149 7.10 -13.80 12.70
C SER A 149 7.21 -12.83 11.53
N VAL A 150 7.21 -11.56 11.87
CA VAL A 150 7.47 -10.46 10.96
C VAL A 150 8.36 -9.47 11.69
N GLU A 151 9.45 -9.08 11.04
CA GLU A 151 10.34 -8.01 11.49
C GLU A 151 10.43 -6.99 10.36
N TRP A 152 10.56 -5.72 10.72
CA TRP A 152 10.65 -4.63 9.74
C TRP A 152 11.60 -3.53 10.22
N ASN A 153 12.09 -2.78 9.26
CA ASN A 153 12.88 -1.57 9.48
C ASN A 153 12.32 -0.48 8.54
N ASP A 154 11.85 0.60 9.11
CA ASP A 154 11.32 1.79 8.43
C ASP A 154 12.37 2.89 8.21
N GLU A 155 13.63 2.62 8.58
CA GLU A 155 14.80 3.49 8.37
C GLU A 155 15.78 2.89 7.33
N PHE A 156 15.38 1.86 6.57
CA PHE A 156 16.20 1.24 5.55
C PHE A 156 15.38 0.78 4.35
N GLY A 157 15.66 1.39 3.20
CA GLY A 157 15.04 1.06 1.92
C GLY A 157 15.92 1.43 0.74
N GLY A 158 15.35 1.38 -0.46
CA GLY A 158 16.05 1.74 -1.69
C GLY A 158 16.52 3.19 -1.73
N GLU A 159 15.75 4.11 -1.13
CA GLU A 159 16.08 5.53 -1.05
C GLU A 159 17.38 5.78 -0.25
N ASP A 160 17.61 5.02 0.82
CA ASP A 160 18.83 5.12 1.60
C ASP A 160 20.06 4.68 0.79
N LEU A 161 19.89 3.67 -0.08
CA LEU A 161 20.95 3.24 -1.00
C LEU A 161 21.24 4.33 -2.04
N ASP A 162 20.22 5.02 -2.55
CA ASP A 162 20.41 6.13 -3.48
C ASP A 162 21.16 7.29 -2.81
N VAL A 163 20.81 7.63 -1.55
CA VAL A 163 21.52 8.65 -0.76
C VAL A 163 22.98 8.26 -0.54
N LEU A 164 23.28 6.99 -0.24
CA LEU A 164 24.65 6.50 -0.10
C LEU A 164 25.45 6.64 -1.39
N LEU A 165 24.84 6.35 -2.54
CA LEU A 165 25.47 6.52 -3.84
C LEU A 165 25.75 8.00 -4.15
N VAL A 166 24.79 8.88 -3.89
CA VAL A 166 24.97 10.34 -4.06
C VAL A 166 26.15 10.82 -3.22
N ASN A 167 26.21 10.45 -1.95
CA ASN A 167 27.31 10.86 -1.07
C ASN A 167 28.66 10.34 -1.57
N HIS A 168 28.72 9.10 -2.07
CA HIS A 168 29.94 8.52 -2.64
C HIS A 168 30.47 9.27 -3.87
N PHE A 169 29.58 9.87 -4.66
CA PHE A 169 30.00 10.65 -5.86
C PHE A 169 30.22 12.13 -5.57
N LEU A 170 29.87 12.62 -4.38
CA LEU A 170 30.14 14.00 -3.96
C LEU A 170 31.48 14.17 -3.24
N ASP A 171 32.05 13.08 -2.70
CA ASP A 171 33.40 13.00 -2.10
C ASP A 171 34.49 12.83 -3.21
#